data_bb655591598ff94e31b46f8969b153a0
#
_entry.id   bb655591598ff94e31b46f8969b153a0
#
_cell.length_a   1.000
_cell.length_b   1.000
_cell.length_c   1.000
_cell.angle_alpha   90.00
_cell.angle_beta   90.00
_cell.angle_gamma   90.00
#
_symmetry.space_group_name_H-M   'P 1'
#
loop_
_entity.id
_entity.type
_entity.pdbx_description
1 polymer ?
#
loop_
_entity_poly.entity_id
_entity_poly.type
_entity_poly.pdbx_seq_one_letter_code
_entity_poly.pdbx_strand_id
1 'polypeptide(L)'
;MTNGNVYFVTEGDYIKIGYTSQEVEKRIQQLNTGSVHKLYVLGWINGDKKTENFLHLKFAASRVRHNAEWFEPTEELITYINDNNLKPNTYVDFVDNKLRALFSFTQ
;
A
#
# COMPACT_ATOMS: atom_id res chain seq x y z
N MET A 1 7.89 21.59 -3.24
CA MET A 1 6.75 21.18 -2.45
C MET A 1 6.12 19.94 -3.08
N THR A 2 5.97 18.88 -2.31
CA THR A 2 5.28 17.71 -2.82
C THR A 2 3.79 17.96 -2.88
N ASN A 3 3.16 17.55 -3.96
CA ASN A 3 1.76 17.82 -4.20
C ASN A 3 0.90 16.58 -4.05
N GLY A 4 1.26 15.71 -3.12
CA GLY A 4 0.46 14.54 -2.88
C GLY A 4 1.15 13.49 -2.07
N ASN A 5 0.60 12.31 -2.14
CA ASN A 5 1.06 11.16 -1.37
C ASN A 5 1.05 9.90 -2.21
N VAL A 6 2.02 9.04 -1.95
CA VAL A 6 2.00 7.68 -2.46
C VAL A 6 1.46 6.81 -1.34
N TYR A 7 0.38 6.10 -1.62
CA TYR A 7 -0.30 5.30 -0.61
C TYR A 7 -0.11 3.82 -0.87
N PHE A 8 -0.18 3.06 0.22
CA PHE A 8 -0.09 1.61 0.20
C PHE A 8 -1.37 1.06 0.81
N VAL A 9 -2.15 0.34 0.03
CA VAL A 9 -3.42 -0.22 0.48
C VAL A 9 -3.48 -1.70 0.14
N THR A 10 -4.33 -2.42 0.84
CA THR A 10 -4.51 -3.85 0.59
C THR A 10 -5.98 -4.21 0.63
N GLU A 11 -6.37 -5.18 -0.19
CA GLU A 11 -7.67 -5.83 -0.07
C GLU A 11 -7.57 -7.07 0.82
N GLY A 12 -6.36 -7.38 1.30
CA GLY A 12 -6.08 -8.49 2.19
C GLY A 12 -5.03 -9.46 1.66
N ASP A 13 -4.87 -9.57 0.35
CA ASP A 13 -3.93 -10.51 -0.25
C ASP A 13 -2.77 -9.84 -0.95
N TYR A 14 -3.01 -8.68 -1.54
CA TYR A 14 -1.99 -7.95 -2.30
C TYR A 14 -1.93 -6.50 -1.85
N ILE A 15 -0.85 -5.82 -2.21
CA ILE A 15 -0.65 -4.42 -1.85
C ILE A 15 -0.67 -3.57 -3.12
N LYS A 16 -1.49 -2.53 -3.11
CA LYS A 16 -1.51 -1.56 -4.20
C LYS A 16 -0.65 -0.37 -3.81
N ILE A 17 0.20 0.05 -4.73
CA ILE A 17 0.99 1.27 -4.60
C ILE A 17 0.40 2.28 -5.57
N GLY A 18 -0.20 3.34 -5.04
CA GLY A 18 -0.87 4.34 -5.84
C GLY A 18 -0.51 5.76 -5.44
N TYR A 19 -0.90 6.72 -6.25
CA TYR A 19 -0.64 8.13 -6.01
C TYR A 19 -1.96 8.88 -5.94
N THR A 20 -2.00 9.89 -5.09
CA THR A 20 -3.13 10.81 -5.03
C THR A 20 -2.62 12.21 -4.67
N SER A 21 -3.25 13.23 -5.27
CA SER A 21 -3.03 14.62 -4.88
C SER A 21 -3.97 15.05 -3.77
N GLN A 22 -4.90 14.17 -3.38
CA GLN A 22 -5.84 14.40 -2.30
C GLN A 22 -5.32 13.79 -1.00
N GLU A 23 -6.07 14.01 0.09
CA GLU A 23 -5.81 13.25 1.31
C GLU A 23 -6.01 11.77 1.03
N VAL A 24 -5.12 10.94 1.57
CA VAL A 24 -5.15 9.51 1.28
C VAL A 24 -6.46 8.87 1.73
N GLU A 25 -6.91 9.18 2.93
CA GLU A 25 -8.13 8.56 3.45
C GLU A 25 -9.35 8.92 2.60
N LYS A 26 -9.39 10.15 2.12
CA LYS A 26 -10.46 10.58 1.23
C LYS A 26 -10.44 9.81 -0.08
N ARG A 27 -9.25 9.64 -0.66
CA ARG A 27 -9.10 8.88 -1.90
C ARG A 27 -9.52 7.44 -1.72
N ILE A 28 -9.13 6.80 -0.62
CA ILE A 28 -9.47 5.41 -0.37
C ILE A 28 -10.96 5.25 -0.12
N GLN A 29 -11.58 6.22 0.55
CA GLN A 29 -13.04 6.21 0.72
C GLN A 29 -13.74 6.23 -0.63
N GLN A 30 -13.26 7.05 -1.57
CA GLN A 30 -13.81 7.09 -2.93
C GLN A 30 -13.67 5.75 -3.63
N LEU A 31 -12.49 5.12 -3.51
CA LEU A 31 -12.24 3.83 -4.13
C LEU A 31 -13.09 2.71 -3.51
N ASN A 32 -13.44 2.85 -2.25
CA ASN A 32 -14.26 1.85 -1.56
C ASN A 32 -15.75 1.99 -1.83
N THR A 33 -16.18 3.14 -2.33
CA THR A 33 -17.59 3.38 -2.61
C THR A 33 -18.08 2.41 -3.69
N GLY A 34 -19.08 1.60 -3.34
CA GLY A 34 -19.64 0.63 -4.28
C GLY A 34 -18.79 -0.60 -4.53
N SER A 35 -17.64 -0.70 -3.87
CA SER A 35 -16.75 -1.84 -4.05
C SER A 35 -17.17 -3.00 -3.15
N VAL A 36 -17.12 -4.21 -3.72
CA VAL A 36 -17.34 -5.44 -2.95
C VAL A 36 -16.15 -5.74 -2.06
N HIS A 37 -14.93 -5.44 -2.55
CA HIS A 37 -13.70 -5.70 -1.82
C HIS A 37 -13.17 -4.38 -1.27
N LYS A 38 -13.23 -4.27 0.06
CA LYS A 38 -12.76 -3.06 0.73
C LYS A 38 -11.24 -2.98 0.72
N LEU A 39 -10.74 -1.76 0.59
CA LEU A 39 -9.32 -1.46 0.69
C LEU A 39 -9.01 -0.93 2.08
N TYR A 40 -7.92 -1.40 2.65
CA TYR A 40 -7.42 -0.96 3.95
C TYR A 40 -6.10 -0.25 3.76
N VAL A 41 -5.95 0.91 4.39
CA VAL A 41 -4.73 1.71 4.26
C VAL A 41 -3.64 1.12 5.15
N LEU A 42 -2.52 0.71 4.53
CA LEU A 42 -1.34 0.29 5.26
C LEU A 42 -0.49 1.48 5.66
N GLY A 43 -0.44 2.49 4.80
CA GLY A 43 0.34 3.68 5.07
C GLY A 43 0.46 4.57 3.85
N TRP A 44 1.20 5.65 4.00
CA TRP A 44 1.52 6.55 2.89
C TRP A 44 2.80 7.31 3.19
N ILE A 45 3.39 7.84 2.12
CA ILE A 45 4.54 8.74 2.19
C ILE A 45 4.24 9.96 1.34
N ASN A 46 4.90 11.07 1.63
CA ASN A 46 4.82 12.23 0.74
C ASN A 46 5.52 11.91 -0.56
N GLY A 47 4.94 12.34 -1.66
CA GLY A 47 5.55 12.11 -2.95
C GLY A 47 4.62 12.47 -4.08
N ASP A 48 5.16 12.42 -5.28
CA ASP A 48 4.43 12.73 -6.50
C ASP A 48 4.36 11.47 -7.39
N LYS A 49 3.91 11.66 -8.62
CA LYS A 49 3.80 10.56 -9.58
C LYS A 49 5.15 9.91 -9.86
N LYS A 50 6.23 10.70 -9.82
CA LYS A 50 7.58 10.16 -10.01
C LYS A 50 7.97 9.23 -8.87
N THR A 51 7.55 9.57 -7.66
CA THR A 51 7.78 8.72 -6.49
C THR A 51 7.07 7.40 -6.65
N GLU A 52 5.82 7.43 -7.10
CA GLU A 52 5.06 6.21 -7.36
C GLU A 52 5.78 5.35 -8.40
N ASN A 53 6.22 5.94 -9.49
CA ASN A 53 6.93 5.21 -10.53
C ASN A 53 8.22 4.61 -10.03
N PHE A 54 8.96 5.34 -9.20
CA PHE A 54 10.18 4.83 -8.59
C PHE A 54 9.90 3.57 -7.76
N LEU A 55 8.83 3.61 -6.96
CA LEU A 55 8.49 2.46 -6.12
C LEU A 55 8.00 1.28 -6.94
N HIS A 56 7.27 1.55 -8.02
CA HIS A 56 6.86 0.47 -8.93
C HIS A 56 8.07 -0.25 -9.51
N LEU A 57 9.13 0.50 -9.84
CA LEU A 57 10.35 -0.11 -10.34
C LEU A 57 11.12 -0.83 -9.24
N LYS A 58 11.19 -0.21 -8.06
CA LYS A 58 11.91 -0.79 -6.92
C LYS A 58 11.34 -2.16 -6.53
N PHE A 59 10.04 -2.32 -6.59
CA PHE A 59 9.36 -3.55 -6.19
C PHE A 59 8.85 -4.36 -7.38
N ALA A 60 9.41 -4.13 -8.56
CA ALA A 60 8.95 -4.77 -9.79
C ALA A 60 8.95 -6.29 -9.72
N ALA A 61 9.91 -6.89 -8.99
CA ALA A 61 9.98 -8.34 -8.83
C ALA A 61 8.78 -8.93 -8.11
N SER A 62 8.07 -8.12 -7.34
CA SER A 62 6.90 -8.54 -6.58
C SER A 62 5.59 -8.16 -7.26
N ARG A 63 5.66 -7.57 -8.42
CA ARG A 63 4.46 -7.08 -9.12
C ARG A 63 3.55 -8.24 -9.52
N VAL A 64 2.25 -8.05 -9.30
CA VAL A 64 1.26 -9.03 -9.72
C VAL A 64 1.16 -9.00 -11.24
N ARG A 65 1.18 -10.17 -11.84
CA ARG A 65 1.38 -10.38 -13.27
C ARG A 65 0.47 -9.57 -14.18
N HIS A 66 -0.79 -9.44 -13.84
CA HIS A 66 -1.76 -8.81 -14.73
C HIS A 66 -2.22 -7.43 -14.28
N ASN A 67 -1.55 -6.88 -13.26
CA ASN A 67 -1.97 -5.59 -12.73
C ASN A 67 -0.76 -4.82 -12.21
N ALA A 68 -0.35 -3.83 -12.99
CA ALA A 68 0.89 -3.10 -12.75
C ALA A 68 0.95 -2.34 -11.42
N GLU A 69 -0.20 -2.07 -10.81
CA GLU A 69 -0.24 -1.31 -9.56
C GLU A 69 -0.31 -2.20 -8.32
N TRP A 70 -0.45 -3.51 -8.49
CA TRP A 70 -0.59 -4.46 -7.39
C TRP A 70 0.66 -5.30 -7.23
N PHE A 71 1.02 -5.56 -5.98
CA PHE A 71 2.28 -6.23 -5.64
C PHE A 71 2.02 -7.29 -4.58
N GLU A 72 2.82 -8.35 -4.61
CA GLU A 72 2.79 -9.35 -3.56
C GLU A 72 3.32 -8.73 -2.26
N PRO A 73 2.72 -9.10 -1.11
CA PRO A 73 3.13 -8.55 0.18
C PRO A 73 4.41 -9.19 0.68
N THR A 74 5.52 -8.91 0.01
CA THR A 74 6.81 -9.45 0.41
C THR A 74 7.28 -8.78 1.69
N GLU A 75 8.17 -9.45 2.40
CA GLU A 75 8.78 -8.89 3.60
C GLU A 75 9.47 -7.57 3.31
N GLU A 76 10.16 -7.49 2.17
CA GLU A 76 10.83 -6.27 1.76
C GLU A 76 9.87 -5.09 1.61
N LEU A 77 8.75 -5.32 0.93
CA LEU A 77 7.76 -4.25 0.73
C LEU A 77 7.11 -3.84 2.05
N ILE A 78 6.74 -4.81 2.87
CA ILE A 78 6.10 -4.52 4.15
C ILE A 78 7.06 -3.77 5.07
N THR A 79 8.34 -4.15 5.08
CA THR A 79 9.36 -3.44 5.85
C THR A 79 9.51 -2.01 5.37
N TYR A 80 9.54 -1.81 4.06
CA TYR A 80 9.64 -0.48 3.50
C TYR A 80 8.47 0.40 3.95
N ILE A 81 7.25 -0.13 3.90
CA ILE A 81 6.07 0.61 4.30
C ILE A 81 6.16 0.98 5.79
N ASN A 82 6.51 0.03 6.63
CA ASN A 82 6.57 0.28 8.07
C ASN A 82 7.65 1.30 8.44
N ASP A 83 8.78 1.28 7.73
CA ASP A 83 9.90 2.18 8.03
C ASP A 83 9.65 3.61 7.57
N ASN A 84 8.82 3.82 6.55
CA ASN A 84 8.66 5.12 5.92
C ASN A 84 7.26 5.72 6.08
N ASN A 85 6.38 5.00 6.71
CA ASN A 85 4.97 5.34 6.81
C ASN A 85 4.70 6.57 7.68
N LEU A 86 3.90 7.50 7.16
CA LEU A 86 3.46 8.69 7.90
C LEU A 86 2.12 8.51 8.61
N LYS A 87 1.44 7.42 8.33
CA LYS A 87 0.11 7.16 8.87
C LYS A 87 0.19 6.71 10.34
N PRO A 88 -0.77 7.11 11.18
CA PRO A 88 -0.88 6.56 12.52
C PRO A 88 -1.09 5.04 12.50
N ASN A 89 -0.51 4.36 13.48
CA ASN A 89 -0.39 2.90 13.46
C ASN A 89 -1.67 2.09 13.65
N THR A 90 -2.76 2.71 14.06
CA THR A 90 -3.98 1.97 14.41
C THR A 90 -4.52 1.08 13.29
N TYR A 91 -4.49 1.58 12.06
CA TYR A 91 -4.93 0.77 10.91
C TYR A 91 -3.90 -0.27 10.52
N VAL A 92 -2.63 0.09 10.66
CA VAL A 92 -1.54 -0.81 10.30
C VAL A 92 -1.59 -2.06 11.17
N ASP A 93 -1.84 -1.90 12.47
CA ASP A 93 -1.89 -3.04 13.39
C ASP A 93 -2.96 -4.05 12.99
N PHE A 94 -4.13 -3.56 12.61
CA PHE A 94 -5.22 -4.44 12.22
C PHE A 94 -4.90 -5.21 10.93
N VAL A 95 -4.42 -4.49 9.93
CA VAL A 95 -4.15 -5.10 8.62
C VAL A 95 -2.89 -5.95 8.67
N ASP A 96 -1.90 -5.53 9.47
CA ASP A 96 -0.65 -6.24 9.63
C ASP A 96 -0.87 -7.66 10.16
N ASN A 97 -1.84 -7.82 11.08
CA ASN A 97 -2.17 -9.15 11.58
C ASN A 97 -2.66 -10.07 10.47
N LYS A 98 -3.41 -9.55 9.52
CA LYS A 98 -3.88 -10.35 8.40
C LYS A 98 -2.75 -10.67 7.44
N LEU A 99 -1.91 -9.69 7.12
CA LEU A 99 -0.76 -9.90 6.24
C LEU A 99 0.27 -10.83 6.89
N ARG A 100 0.43 -10.73 8.20
CA ARG A 100 1.35 -11.59 8.92
C ARG A 100 1.02 -13.07 8.79
N ALA A 101 -0.27 -13.37 8.68
CA ALA A 101 -0.70 -14.75 8.49
C ALA A 101 -0.14 -15.36 7.22
N LEU A 102 0.15 -14.54 6.20
CA LEU A 102 0.74 -15.01 4.96
C LEU A 102 2.20 -15.46 5.15
N PHE A 103 2.84 -14.99 6.20
CA PHE A 103 4.24 -15.28 6.48
C PHE A 103 4.44 -16.11 7.75
N SER A 104 3.36 -16.54 8.38
CA SER A 104 3.46 -17.20 9.69
C SER A 104 4.33 -18.46 9.67
N PHE A 105 4.37 -19.15 8.55
CA PHE A 105 5.16 -20.35 8.40
C PHE A 105 6.65 -20.08 8.16
N THR A 106 7.04 -18.85 7.96
CA THR A 106 8.42 -18.49 7.66
C THR A 106 9.21 -18.11 8.91
N GLN A 107 8.57 -18.08 10.05
CA GLN A 107 9.22 -17.70 11.30
C GLN A 107 9.69 -18.88 12.10
#